data_a32258accb24617bc094d0bd3f1200c7
#
_entry.id   a32258accb24617bc094d0bd3f1200c7
#
_cell.length_a   1.000
_cell.length_b   1.000
_cell.length_c   1.000
_cell.angle_alpha   90.00
_cell.angle_beta   90.00
_cell.angle_gamma   90.00
#
_symmetry.space_group_name_H-M   'P 1'
#
loop_
_entity.id
_entity.type
_entity.pdbx_description
1 polymer ?
#
loop_
_entity_poly.entity_id
_entity_poly.type
_entity_poly.pdbx_seq_one_letter_code
_entity_poly.pdbx_strand_id
1 'polypeptide(L)'
;YRRKDAQIEQYRNIVTGTVRRKRPTICRGAILADDMGLGKTLTIISLIAYTHENACIFQQSALDQGDDDDEPLIIGDSRNRRTAEQARKEELRCKSRATLLVCPLTVVYNWLSQIRQHWRSDQQPDVYVYHGPGRTSHPQALADHDIVITTYSTLGNEFSNQTVWTAAAGRTDDDAQANGPRLEAPNPCQRIEWYRVVLDEAHIVKEARTWQSKAVCNLSSACRICLTGTPIQNRISDLYALLVFLRLDPFTDRAIWNRFCGDRDHIRLNSQSTGVRIDPSSLERLQAIMKFLTLRRMKSDTKPDGQPLLALPPKTTRIVTLHFDE
;
A
#
# COMPACT_ATOMS: atom_id res chain seq x y z
N TYR A 1 9.90 16.26 -13.46
CA TYR A 1 10.08 15.78 -14.85
C TYR A 1 9.57 16.80 -15.88
N ARG A 2 10.33 17.79 -16.31
CA ARG A 2 10.10 18.48 -17.63
C ARG A 2 11.28 19.37 -17.98
N ARG A 3 11.98 19.08 -19.07
CA ARG A 3 12.72 20.05 -19.85
C ARG A 3 12.21 19.94 -21.28
N LYS A 4 11.66 21.00 -21.81
CA LYS A 4 11.33 21.13 -23.24
C LYS A 4 12.60 21.60 -23.96
N ASP A 5 13.27 20.69 -24.64
CA ASP A 5 14.11 21.05 -25.77
C ASP A 5 13.25 20.92 -27.02
N ALA A 6 13.36 21.87 -27.91
CA ALA A 6 12.37 22.29 -28.89
C ALA A 6 11.84 21.26 -29.90
N GLN A 7 12.17 19.95 -29.81
CA GLN A 7 11.67 18.93 -30.74
C GLN A 7 11.38 17.53 -30.17
N ILE A 8 11.81 17.18 -28.94
CA ILE A 8 11.53 15.85 -28.36
C ILE A 8 11.24 16.00 -26.87
N GLU A 9 10.02 15.65 -26.43
CA GLU A 9 9.73 15.59 -24.99
C GLU A 9 10.55 14.48 -24.35
N GLN A 10 11.39 14.84 -23.39
CA GLN A 10 12.18 13.90 -22.61
C GLN A 10 11.81 14.01 -21.13
N TYR A 11 11.72 12.85 -20.47
CA TYR A 11 11.41 12.75 -19.04
C TYR A 11 12.64 12.24 -18.30
N ARG A 12 13.20 13.04 -17.41
CA ARG A 12 14.34 12.65 -16.58
C ARG A 12 13.88 12.30 -15.17
N ASN A 13 14.25 11.12 -14.67
CA ASN A 13 14.03 10.77 -13.27
C ASN A 13 15.03 11.54 -12.41
N ILE A 14 14.53 12.32 -11.43
CA ILE A 14 15.36 13.22 -10.60
C ILE A 14 16.27 12.45 -9.64
N VAL A 15 15.93 11.21 -9.29
CA VAL A 15 16.71 10.39 -8.34
C VAL A 15 17.74 9.53 -9.06
N THR A 16 17.32 8.82 -10.12
CA THR A 16 18.22 7.93 -10.86
C THR A 16 18.97 8.60 -11.98
N GLY A 17 18.54 9.80 -12.40
CA GLY A 17 19.10 10.52 -13.56
C GLY A 17 18.73 9.93 -14.92
N THR A 18 18.00 8.80 -14.95
CA THR A 18 17.62 8.14 -16.21
C THR A 18 16.68 9.00 -17.03
N VAL A 19 16.90 9.02 -18.37
CA VAL A 19 16.10 9.80 -19.32
C VAL A 19 15.26 8.83 -20.16
N ARG A 20 13.97 9.15 -20.33
CA ARG A 20 13.02 8.41 -21.17
C ARG A 20 12.31 9.35 -22.13
N ARG A 21 12.00 8.87 -23.34
CA ARG A 21 11.20 9.63 -24.32
C ARG A 21 9.70 9.48 -24.04
N LYS A 22 9.29 8.35 -23.49
CA LYS A 22 7.89 8.08 -23.13
C LYS A 22 7.57 8.64 -21.75
N ARG A 23 6.36 9.18 -21.61
CA ARG A 23 5.87 9.69 -20.32
C ARG A 23 5.81 8.53 -19.31
N PRO A 24 6.45 8.65 -18.14
CA PRO A 24 6.37 7.59 -17.13
C PRO A 24 4.95 7.46 -16.59
N THR A 25 4.61 6.24 -16.19
CA THR A 25 3.33 5.95 -15.52
C THR A 25 3.21 6.80 -14.26
N ILE A 26 2.06 7.41 -14.05
CA ILE A 26 1.81 8.22 -12.86
C ILE A 26 1.62 7.29 -11.67
N CYS A 27 2.49 7.39 -10.68
CA CYS A 27 2.26 6.75 -9.39
C CYS A 27 1.07 7.41 -8.69
N ARG A 28 -0.03 6.66 -8.51
CA ARG A 28 -1.22 7.09 -7.74
C ARG A 28 -1.15 6.54 -6.31
N GLY A 29 0.03 6.67 -5.71
CA GLY A 29 0.33 6.21 -4.36
C GLY A 29 0.73 7.36 -3.43
N ALA A 30 0.36 7.26 -2.14
CA ALA A 30 0.71 8.25 -1.12
C ALA A 30 0.93 7.59 0.25
N ILE A 31 1.74 8.25 1.08
CA ILE A 31 1.93 7.91 2.50
C ILE A 31 1.38 9.06 3.34
N LEU A 32 0.37 8.79 4.15
CA LEU A 32 -0.11 9.73 5.15
C LEU A 32 0.54 9.37 6.49
N ALA A 33 1.54 10.16 6.86
CA ALA A 33 2.43 9.90 8.01
C ALA A 33 2.22 10.90 9.16
N ASP A 34 1.05 11.47 9.28
CA ASP A 34 0.69 12.39 10.35
C ASP A 34 0.84 11.74 11.73
N ASP A 35 1.18 12.54 12.75
CA ASP A 35 1.20 12.08 14.13
C ASP A 35 -0.15 11.47 14.54
N MET A 36 -0.13 10.59 15.55
CA MET A 36 -1.36 10.02 16.10
C MET A 36 -2.30 11.12 16.61
N GLY A 37 -3.60 11.00 16.28
CA GLY A 37 -4.63 11.98 16.68
C GLY A 37 -4.77 13.17 15.73
N LEU A 38 -4.00 13.28 14.64
CA LEU A 38 -4.18 14.32 13.62
C LEU A 38 -5.23 13.98 12.55
N GLY A 39 -6.07 12.97 12.79
CA GLY A 39 -7.23 12.68 11.94
C GLY A 39 -6.94 11.90 10.68
N LYS A 40 -5.94 11.01 10.64
CA LYS A 40 -5.65 10.13 9.49
C LYS A 40 -6.90 9.38 9.00
N THR A 41 -7.64 8.77 9.93
CA THR A 41 -8.89 8.06 9.64
C THR A 41 -9.92 8.98 8.97
N LEU A 42 -10.15 10.15 9.55
CA LEU A 42 -11.10 11.14 9.01
C LEU A 42 -10.66 11.64 7.62
N THR A 43 -9.37 11.85 7.40
CA THR A 43 -8.82 12.23 6.10
C THR A 43 -9.17 11.18 5.03
N ILE A 44 -9.04 9.89 5.34
CA ILE A 44 -9.38 8.82 4.40
C ILE A 44 -10.89 8.73 4.18
N ILE A 45 -11.71 8.84 5.23
CA ILE A 45 -13.16 8.86 5.11
C ILE A 45 -13.60 10.01 4.20
N SER A 46 -13.04 11.21 4.39
CA SER A 46 -13.32 12.38 3.56
C SER A 46 -12.86 12.17 2.10
N LEU A 47 -11.71 11.53 1.89
CA LEU A 47 -11.20 11.22 0.55
C LEU A 47 -12.10 10.20 -0.17
N ILE A 48 -12.62 9.20 0.54
CA ILE A 48 -13.56 8.22 -0.03
C ILE A 48 -14.83 8.94 -0.49
N ALA A 49 -15.41 9.76 0.37
CA ALA A 49 -16.61 10.54 0.06
C ALA A 49 -16.38 11.49 -1.15
N TYR A 50 -15.28 12.24 -1.13
CA TYR A 50 -14.95 13.20 -2.19
C TYR A 50 -14.72 12.56 -3.56
N THR A 51 -14.19 11.34 -3.60
CA THR A 51 -13.86 10.64 -4.84
C THR A 51 -14.85 9.55 -5.24
N HIS A 52 -16.02 9.51 -4.62
CA HIS A 52 -17.02 8.46 -4.87
C HIS A 52 -17.45 8.40 -6.35
N GLU A 53 -17.70 9.55 -6.96
CA GLU A 53 -18.09 9.64 -8.38
C GLU A 53 -16.98 9.06 -9.29
N ASN A 54 -15.73 9.42 -9.06
CA ASN A 54 -14.59 8.87 -9.80
C ASN A 54 -14.47 7.35 -9.62
N ALA A 55 -14.79 6.84 -8.44
CA ALA A 55 -14.79 5.41 -8.15
C ALA A 55 -15.89 4.68 -8.93
N CYS A 56 -17.07 5.26 -9.06
CA CYS A 56 -18.16 4.73 -9.88
C CYS A 56 -17.79 4.69 -11.37
N ILE A 57 -17.18 5.76 -11.89
CA ILE A 57 -16.67 5.80 -13.27
C ILE A 57 -15.62 4.70 -13.50
N PHE A 58 -14.69 4.51 -12.54
CA PHE A 58 -13.69 3.45 -12.62
C PHE A 58 -14.32 2.06 -12.67
N GLN A 59 -15.33 1.77 -11.86
CA GLN A 59 -16.01 0.47 -11.86
C GLN A 59 -16.70 0.18 -13.21
N GLN A 60 -17.26 1.20 -13.85
CA GLN A 60 -17.94 1.07 -15.15
C GLN A 60 -16.96 0.92 -16.33
N SER A 61 -15.68 1.29 -16.17
CA SER A 61 -14.68 1.13 -17.22
C SER A 61 -14.36 -0.36 -17.42
N ALA A 62 -14.07 -0.77 -18.67
CA ALA A 62 -13.64 -2.14 -18.95
C ALA A 62 -12.38 -2.52 -18.15
N LEU A 63 -12.22 -3.80 -17.84
CA LEU A 63 -10.95 -4.32 -17.36
C LEU A 63 -9.89 -4.05 -18.43
N ASP A 64 -8.82 -3.39 -18.03
CA ASP A 64 -7.74 -3.01 -18.93
C ASP A 64 -7.03 -4.28 -19.39
N GLN A 65 -7.35 -4.75 -20.58
CA GLN A 65 -6.66 -5.85 -21.24
C GLN A 65 -5.38 -5.35 -21.92
N GLY A 66 -4.78 -4.31 -21.36
CA GLY A 66 -3.52 -3.68 -21.70
C GLY A 66 -3.01 -3.92 -23.10
N ASP A 67 -3.15 -2.94 -24.00
CA ASP A 67 -2.29 -2.84 -25.16
C ASP A 67 -0.85 -2.66 -24.67
N ASP A 68 -0.10 -3.77 -24.60
CA ASP A 68 1.29 -3.84 -24.13
C ASP A 68 2.28 -3.28 -25.16
N ASP A 69 2.01 -2.11 -25.74
CA ASP A 69 3.00 -1.37 -26.55
C ASP A 69 4.01 -0.59 -25.68
N ASP A 70 3.96 -0.77 -24.37
CA ASP A 70 4.83 -0.11 -23.41
C ASP A 70 6.07 -0.94 -23.08
N GLU A 71 7.04 -1.03 -24.01
CA GLU A 71 8.38 -1.55 -23.71
C GLU A 71 9.17 -0.59 -22.82
N PRO A 72 9.38 -0.87 -21.52
CA PRO A 72 10.40 -0.18 -20.76
C PRO A 72 11.76 -0.80 -21.12
N LEU A 73 12.68 0.02 -21.58
CA LEU A 73 14.10 -0.32 -21.63
C LEU A 73 14.59 -0.56 -20.19
N ILE A 74 14.57 -1.82 -19.73
CA ILE A 74 15.02 -2.19 -18.39
C ILE A 74 16.21 -3.12 -18.51
N ILE A 75 17.32 -2.66 -17.97
CA ILE A 75 18.52 -3.45 -17.69
C ILE A 75 18.20 -4.30 -16.44
N GLY A 76 18.03 -5.61 -16.60
CA GLY A 76 17.92 -6.61 -15.53
C GLY A 76 16.53 -7.20 -15.35
N ASP A 77 16.47 -8.52 -15.27
CA ASP A 77 15.43 -9.49 -14.86
C ASP A 77 13.91 -9.12 -14.98
N SER A 78 13.59 -8.31 -15.96
CA SER A 78 12.24 -7.79 -16.19
C SER A 78 11.27 -8.80 -16.83
N ARG A 79 11.77 -9.90 -17.42
CA ARG A 79 10.91 -10.91 -18.04
C ARG A 79 10.00 -11.62 -17.04
N ASN A 80 10.54 -12.01 -15.88
CA ASN A 80 9.76 -12.71 -14.86
C ASN A 80 8.71 -11.80 -14.19
N ARG A 81 8.92 -10.48 -14.15
CA ARG A 81 7.93 -9.54 -13.61
C ARG A 81 6.77 -9.29 -14.57
N ARG A 82 7.03 -9.16 -15.86
CA ARG A 82 5.98 -8.97 -16.89
C ARG A 82 5.06 -10.17 -16.95
N THR A 83 5.61 -11.39 -16.98
CA THR A 83 4.80 -12.61 -16.96
C THR A 83 3.96 -12.75 -15.69
N ALA A 84 4.49 -12.39 -14.52
CA ALA A 84 3.74 -12.42 -13.28
C ALA A 84 2.65 -11.34 -13.20
N GLU A 85 2.89 -10.15 -13.75
CA GLU A 85 1.88 -9.08 -13.80
C GLU A 85 0.78 -9.38 -14.81
N GLN A 86 1.13 -9.97 -15.94
CA GLN A 86 0.19 -10.39 -16.98
C GLN A 86 -0.68 -11.55 -16.48
N ALA A 87 -0.09 -12.59 -15.88
CA ALA A 87 -0.83 -13.68 -15.25
C ALA A 87 -1.81 -13.17 -14.17
N ARG A 88 -1.39 -12.17 -13.37
CA ARG A 88 -2.28 -11.55 -12.38
C ARG A 88 -3.44 -10.79 -13.02
N LYS A 89 -3.23 -10.06 -14.13
CA LYS A 89 -4.31 -9.37 -14.86
C LYS A 89 -5.33 -10.37 -15.41
N GLU A 90 -4.89 -11.52 -15.88
CA GLU A 90 -5.75 -12.60 -16.37
C GLU A 90 -6.62 -13.23 -15.26
N GLU A 91 -6.19 -13.18 -14.00
CA GLU A 91 -6.95 -13.66 -12.85
C GLU A 91 -8.06 -12.69 -12.40
N LEU A 92 -8.00 -11.41 -12.82
CA LEU A 92 -9.00 -10.41 -12.44
C LEU A 92 -10.37 -10.75 -13.05
N ARG A 93 -11.41 -10.66 -12.22
CA ARG A 93 -12.81 -10.98 -12.61
C ARG A 93 -13.67 -9.74 -12.75
N CYS A 94 -13.42 -8.69 -11.96
CA CYS A 94 -14.21 -7.46 -11.98
C CYS A 94 -13.42 -6.28 -11.44
N LYS A 95 -13.93 -5.07 -11.75
CA LYS A 95 -13.53 -3.82 -11.11
C LYS A 95 -14.49 -3.48 -9.99
N SER A 96 -13.99 -2.82 -8.96
CA SER A 96 -14.79 -2.36 -7.84
C SER A 96 -14.56 -0.88 -7.56
N ARG A 97 -15.65 -0.14 -7.30
CA ARG A 97 -15.57 1.23 -6.77
C ARG A 97 -15.08 1.26 -5.32
N ALA A 98 -15.08 0.11 -4.65
CA ALA A 98 -14.75 0.05 -3.24
C ALA A 98 -13.33 0.50 -2.91
N THR A 99 -13.21 1.06 -1.71
CA THR A 99 -11.94 1.16 -1.02
C THR A 99 -11.74 -0.09 -0.17
N LEU A 100 -10.72 -0.91 -0.51
CA LEU A 100 -10.28 -2.00 0.35
C LEU A 100 -9.39 -1.43 1.46
N LEU A 101 -9.88 -1.48 2.69
CA LEU A 101 -9.17 -1.05 3.88
C LEU A 101 -8.57 -2.26 4.58
N VAL A 102 -7.26 -2.32 4.65
CA VAL A 102 -6.50 -3.39 5.34
C VAL A 102 -5.94 -2.84 6.64
N CYS A 103 -6.37 -3.39 7.77
CA CYS A 103 -5.98 -2.89 9.08
C CYS A 103 -5.75 -4.02 10.10
N PRO A 104 -5.10 -3.75 11.25
CA PRO A 104 -5.09 -4.67 12.38
C PRO A 104 -6.51 -4.98 12.86
N LEU A 105 -6.74 -6.21 13.33
CA LEU A 105 -8.06 -6.63 13.83
C LEU A 105 -8.57 -5.71 14.94
N THR A 106 -7.69 -5.23 15.80
CA THR A 106 -8.02 -4.36 16.94
C THR A 106 -8.64 -3.02 16.56
N VAL A 107 -8.40 -2.53 15.33
CA VAL A 107 -8.91 -1.23 14.89
C VAL A 107 -10.10 -1.31 13.93
N VAL A 108 -10.54 -2.51 13.56
CA VAL A 108 -11.71 -2.70 12.66
C VAL A 108 -12.95 -1.99 13.19
N TYR A 109 -13.29 -2.19 14.47
CA TYR A 109 -14.44 -1.54 15.10
C TYR A 109 -14.28 -0.02 15.20
N ASN A 110 -13.06 0.47 15.39
CA ASN A 110 -12.79 1.90 15.39
C ASN A 110 -13.09 2.51 14.01
N TRP A 111 -12.69 1.87 12.92
CA TRP A 111 -13.04 2.29 11.56
C TRP A 111 -14.54 2.34 11.34
N LEU A 112 -15.28 1.28 11.72
CA LEU A 112 -16.73 1.24 11.62
C LEU A 112 -17.40 2.37 12.42
N SER A 113 -16.94 2.61 13.64
CA SER A 113 -17.45 3.70 14.49
C SER A 113 -17.20 5.08 13.88
N GLN A 114 -15.99 5.32 13.38
CA GLN A 114 -15.62 6.58 12.75
C GLN A 114 -16.39 6.83 11.44
N ILE A 115 -16.61 5.82 10.62
CA ILE A 115 -17.42 5.92 9.40
C ILE A 115 -18.85 6.34 9.77
N ARG A 116 -19.48 5.66 10.74
CA ARG A 116 -20.84 5.99 11.20
C ARG A 116 -20.92 7.39 11.80
N GLN A 117 -19.93 7.82 12.54
CA GLN A 117 -19.91 9.10 13.22
C GLN A 117 -19.73 10.28 12.26
N HIS A 118 -18.87 10.14 11.25
CA HIS A 118 -18.46 11.25 10.39
C HIS A 118 -19.18 11.28 9.04
N TRP A 119 -19.93 10.26 8.70
CA TRP A 119 -20.76 10.26 7.49
C TRP A 119 -22.18 10.67 7.80
N ARG A 120 -22.80 11.36 6.86
CA ARG A 120 -24.22 11.77 7.02
C ARG A 120 -25.11 10.53 7.11
N SER A 121 -26.07 10.55 7.99
CA SER A 121 -26.96 9.41 8.26
C SER A 121 -27.82 9.00 7.05
N ASP A 122 -28.14 9.97 6.18
CA ASP A 122 -28.93 9.79 4.96
C ASP A 122 -28.13 9.27 3.75
N GLN A 123 -26.80 9.22 3.86
CA GLN A 123 -25.88 8.85 2.77
C GLN A 123 -24.79 7.87 3.23
N GLN A 124 -25.09 7.03 4.23
CA GLN A 124 -24.10 6.08 4.75
C GLN A 124 -23.56 5.19 3.63
N PRO A 125 -22.22 4.98 3.55
CA PRO A 125 -21.65 4.07 2.59
C PRO A 125 -22.00 2.63 2.93
N ASP A 126 -22.09 1.80 1.92
CA ASP A 126 -22.22 0.35 2.10
C ASP A 126 -20.87 -0.25 2.50
N VAL A 127 -20.79 -0.76 3.74
CA VAL A 127 -19.55 -1.24 4.36
C VAL A 127 -19.64 -2.73 4.64
N TYR A 128 -18.73 -3.51 4.08
CA TYR A 128 -18.60 -4.94 4.35
C TYR A 128 -17.33 -5.25 5.14
N VAL A 129 -17.46 -6.05 6.21
CA VAL A 129 -16.30 -6.54 6.97
C VAL A 129 -15.93 -7.93 6.48
N TYR A 130 -14.84 -8.00 5.72
CA TYR A 130 -14.30 -9.25 5.18
C TYR A 130 -13.36 -9.91 6.21
N HIS A 131 -13.96 -10.54 7.23
CA HIS A 131 -13.25 -11.22 8.31
C HIS A 131 -14.12 -12.32 8.92
N GLY A 132 -13.48 -13.37 9.47
CA GLY A 132 -14.17 -14.47 10.14
C GLY A 132 -14.67 -15.59 9.21
N PRO A 133 -15.35 -16.61 9.75
CA PRO A 133 -15.71 -17.82 9.01
C PRO A 133 -16.86 -17.65 8.01
N GLY A 134 -17.70 -16.66 8.15
CA GLY A 134 -18.89 -16.43 7.28
C GLY A 134 -18.62 -15.50 6.09
N ARG A 135 -17.36 -15.19 5.77
CA ARG A 135 -17.04 -14.27 4.67
C ARG A 135 -17.34 -14.87 3.30
N THR A 136 -17.76 -14.03 2.39
CA THR A 136 -18.07 -14.45 1.01
C THR A 136 -16.82 -14.92 0.26
N SER A 137 -16.97 -15.92 -0.62
CA SER A 137 -15.93 -16.36 -1.56
C SER A 137 -16.08 -15.75 -2.96
N HIS A 138 -17.16 -14.97 -3.19
CA HIS A 138 -17.49 -14.43 -4.49
C HIS A 138 -16.91 -13.00 -4.67
N PRO A 139 -16.02 -12.78 -5.67
CA PRO A 139 -15.44 -11.46 -5.93
C PRO A 139 -16.49 -10.39 -6.20
N GLN A 140 -17.50 -10.69 -7.01
CA GLN A 140 -18.53 -9.72 -7.37
C GLN A 140 -19.28 -9.20 -6.15
N ALA A 141 -19.62 -10.08 -5.19
CA ALA A 141 -20.27 -9.67 -3.95
C ALA A 141 -19.47 -8.66 -3.13
N LEU A 142 -18.12 -8.74 -3.17
CA LEU A 142 -17.26 -7.74 -2.54
C LEU A 142 -17.15 -6.46 -3.37
N ALA A 143 -17.19 -6.59 -4.71
CA ALA A 143 -16.99 -5.48 -5.62
C ALA A 143 -18.14 -4.45 -5.58
N ASP A 144 -19.32 -4.85 -5.13
CA ASP A 144 -20.53 -4.01 -5.14
C ASP A 144 -20.62 -3.06 -3.94
N HIS A 145 -19.81 -3.28 -2.89
CA HIS A 145 -19.74 -2.40 -1.72
C HIS A 145 -18.97 -1.10 -2.00
N ASP A 146 -19.09 -0.11 -1.11
CA ASP A 146 -18.32 1.14 -1.16
C ASP A 146 -17.01 1.04 -0.37
N ILE A 147 -17.05 0.33 0.75
CA ILE A 147 -15.89 0.09 1.61
C ILE A 147 -15.85 -1.38 2.01
N VAL A 148 -14.71 -2.04 1.81
CA VAL A 148 -14.47 -3.40 2.31
C VAL A 148 -13.34 -3.33 3.33
N ILE A 149 -13.61 -3.74 4.57
CA ILE A 149 -12.61 -3.74 5.66
C ILE A 149 -12.13 -5.18 5.88
N THR A 150 -10.83 -5.37 5.84
CA THR A 150 -10.21 -6.68 6.11
C THR A 150 -8.95 -6.55 6.96
N THR A 151 -8.36 -7.67 7.33
CA THR A 151 -7.14 -7.71 8.14
C THR A 151 -5.95 -8.26 7.37
N TYR A 152 -4.73 -7.87 7.77
CA TYR A 152 -3.50 -8.41 7.19
C TYR A 152 -3.42 -9.93 7.31
N SER A 153 -3.86 -10.48 8.45
CA SER A 153 -3.88 -11.93 8.68
C SER A 153 -4.85 -12.67 7.77
N THR A 154 -6.04 -12.11 7.53
CA THR A 154 -7.02 -12.72 6.61
C THR A 154 -6.44 -12.81 5.20
N LEU A 155 -5.91 -11.69 4.67
CA LEU A 155 -5.30 -11.68 3.33
C LEU A 155 -4.07 -12.58 3.24
N GLY A 156 -3.20 -12.55 4.26
CA GLY A 156 -1.97 -13.35 4.29
C GLY A 156 -2.25 -14.85 4.30
N ASN A 157 -3.22 -15.29 5.09
CA ASN A 157 -3.61 -16.69 5.19
C ASN A 157 -4.22 -17.19 3.87
N GLU A 158 -5.12 -16.42 3.26
CA GLU A 158 -5.72 -16.78 1.97
C GLU A 158 -4.67 -16.85 0.86
N PHE A 159 -3.77 -15.88 0.81
CA PHE A 159 -2.70 -15.84 -0.18
C PHE A 159 -1.71 -17.01 -0.01
N SER A 160 -1.36 -17.36 1.23
CA SER A 160 -0.53 -18.53 1.54
C SER A 160 -1.20 -19.82 1.08
N ASN A 161 -2.48 -20.00 1.37
CA ASN A 161 -3.24 -21.18 0.97
C ASN A 161 -3.30 -21.30 -0.57
N GLN A 162 -3.59 -20.23 -1.29
CA GLN A 162 -3.61 -20.22 -2.75
C GLN A 162 -2.26 -20.65 -3.33
N THR A 163 -1.15 -20.16 -2.79
CA THR A 163 0.20 -20.50 -3.27
C THR A 163 0.52 -21.98 -3.06
N VAL A 164 0.09 -22.57 -1.95
CA VAL A 164 0.24 -24.02 -1.69
C VAL A 164 -0.58 -24.84 -2.68
N TRP A 165 -1.81 -24.42 -2.97
CA TRP A 165 -2.69 -25.12 -3.93
C TRP A 165 -2.15 -25.09 -5.36
N THR A 166 -1.65 -23.95 -5.84
CA THR A 166 -1.07 -23.83 -7.18
C THR A 166 0.21 -24.67 -7.32
N ALA A 167 1.04 -24.73 -6.27
CA ALA A 167 2.23 -25.58 -6.24
C ALA A 167 1.89 -27.09 -6.21
N ALA A 168 0.81 -27.48 -5.57
CA ALA A 168 0.34 -28.86 -5.54
C ALA A 168 -0.28 -29.28 -6.87
N ALA A 169 -1.05 -28.40 -7.53
CA ALA A 169 -1.67 -28.66 -8.83
C ALA A 169 -0.64 -28.83 -9.97
N GLY A 170 0.54 -28.17 -9.85
CA GLY A 170 1.63 -28.35 -10.83
C GLY A 170 2.46 -29.63 -10.68
N ARG A 171 2.16 -30.49 -9.71
CA ARG A 171 2.90 -31.75 -9.47
C ARG A 171 2.21 -33.03 -9.96
N THR A 172 1.02 -32.95 -10.54
CA THR A 172 0.23 -34.12 -10.95
C THR A 172 -0.08 -34.10 -12.43
N ASP A 173 0.95 -34.35 -13.27
CA ASP A 173 0.72 -34.66 -14.69
C ASP A 173 0.26 -36.13 -14.91
N ASP A 174 0.24 -36.99 -13.88
CA ASP A 174 -0.10 -38.41 -14.02
C ASP A 174 -1.45 -38.85 -13.42
N ASP A 175 -2.18 -37.98 -12.72
CA ASP A 175 -3.49 -38.31 -12.12
C ASP A 175 -4.66 -37.49 -12.73
N ALA A 176 -4.77 -37.49 -14.06
CA ALA A 176 -5.82 -36.77 -14.79
C ALA A 176 -7.23 -37.38 -14.70
N GLN A 177 -7.53 -38.21 -13.69
CA GLN A 177 -8.84 -38.88 -13.55
C GLN A 177 -9.63 -38.56 -12.26
N ALA A 178 -9.27 -37.58 -11.48
CA ALA A 178 -10.11 -37.10 -10.39
C ALA A 178 -11.08 -36.03 -10.90
N ASN A 179 -12.24 -36.45 -11.42
CA ASN A 179 -13.39 -35.62 -11.77
C ASN A 179 -14.09 -35.05 -10.52
N GLY A 180 -13.37 -34.30 -9.68
CA GLY A 180 -13.96 -33.47 -8.63
C GLY A 180 -13.96 -32.01 -9.11
N PRO A 181 -14.98 -31.17 -8.71
CA PRO A 181 -14.92 -29.74 -8.98
C PRO A 181 -13.61 -29.22 -8.36
N ARG A 182 -12.75 -28.59 -9.17
CA ARG A 182 -11.58 -27.85 -8.67
C ARG A 182 -12.10 -26.81 -7.69
N LEU A 183 -12.03 -27.11 -6.41
CA LEU A 183 -12.28 -26.15 -5.34
C LEU A 183 -11.17 -25.11 -5.42
N GLU A 184 -11.41 -24.05 -6.20
CA GLU A 184 -10.53 -22.89 -6.22
C GLU A 184 -10.41 -22.36 -4.81
N ALA A 185 -9.19 -22.24 -4.29
CA ALA A 185 -8.98 -21.66 -2.97
C ALA A 185 -9.62 -20.26 -2.93
N PRO A 186 -10.50 -19.97 -1.96
CA PRO A 186 -11.20 -18.70 -1.91
C PRO A 186 -10.20 -17.58 -1.60
N ASN A 187 -9.96 -16.73 -2.59
CA ASN A 187 -9.16 -15.51 -2.45
C ASN A 187 -9.79 -14.40 -3.30
N PRO A 188 -11.04 -14.01 -2.99
CA PRO A 188 -11.78 -13.10 -3.84
C PRO A 188 -11.13 -11.72 -3.90
N CYS A 189 -10.46 -11.26 -2.84
CA CYS A 189 -9.81 -9.96 -2.81
C CYS A 189 -8.70 -9.80 -3.87
N GLN A 190 -8.02 -10.89 -4.25
CA GLN A 190 -6.98 -10.88 -5.29
C GLN A 190 -7.53 -10.87 -6.71
N ARG A 191 -8.82 -11.17 -6.89
CA ARG A 191 -9.50 -11.26 -8.19
C ARG A 191 -10.26 -10.00 -8.57
N ILE A 192 -10.15 -8.96 -7.74
CA ILE A 192 -10.81 -7.66 -7.93
C ILE A 192 -9.74 -6.61 -8.22
N GLU A 193 -9.99 -5.78 -9.23
CA GLU A 193 -9.27 -4.52 -9.39
C GLU A 193 -9.98 -3.44 -8.59
N TRP A 194 -9.41 -3.10 -7.44
CA TRP A 194 -9.97 -2.12 -6.50
C TRP A 194 -9.75 -0.69 -6.98
N TYR A 195 -10.70 0.20 -6.77
CA TYR A 195 -10.44 1.62 -6.99
C TYR A 195 -9.33 2.13 -6.07
N ARG A 196 -9.36 1.70 -4.80
CA ARG A 196 -8.33 2.10 -3.82
C ARG A 196 -8.03 0.98 -2.83
N VAL A 197 -6.76 0.85 -2.49
CA VAL A 197 -6.32 0.04 -1.35
C VAL A 197 -5.66 0.96 -0.32
N VAL A 198 -6.13 0.89 0.92
CA VAL A 198 -5.58 1.64 2.06
C VAL A 198 -5.01 0.66 3.07
N LEU A 199 -3.75 0.83 3.43
CA LEU A 199 -3.11 0.08 4.51
C LEU A 199 -3.06 0.94 5.76
N ASP A 200 -3.80 0.58 6.80
CA ASP A 200 -3.68 1.21 8.11
C ASP A 200 -2.60 0.51 8.94
N GLU A 201 -1.83 1.30 9.70
CA GLU A 201 -0.61 0.84 10.37
C GLU A 201 0.33 0.11 9.39
N ALA A 202 0.59 0.76 8.25
CA ALA A 202 1.33 0.17 7.12
C ALA A 202 2.73 -0.33 7.49
N HIS A 203 3.26 0.04 8.66
CA HIS A 203 4.51 -0.50 9.19
C HIS A 203 4.48 -2.04 9.43
N ILE A 204 3.29 -2.67 9.44
CA ILE A 204 3.14 -4.13 9.55
C ILE A 204 3.77 -4.85 8.35
N VAL A 205 3.75 -4.24 7.16
CA VAL A 205 4.26 -4.85 5.93
C VAL A 205 5.74 -4.58 5.65
N LYS A 206 6.49 -4.06 6.62
CA LYS A 206 7.93 -3.75 6.50
C LYS A 206 8.79 -4.95 6.09
N GLU A 207 8.40 -6.15 6.48
CA GLU A 207 9.12 -7.38 6.10
C GLU A 207 8.51 -7.97 4.82
N ALA A 208 9.15 -7.73 3.69
CA ALA A 208 8.66 -8.10 2.35
C ALA A 208 8.50 -9.63 2.14
N ARG A 209 9.11 -10.46 3.01
CA ARG A 209 9.06 -11.92 2.91
C ARG A 209 7.81 -12.53 3.52
N THR A 210 7.09 -11.80 4.38
CA THR A 210 5.88 -12.29 5.05
C THR A 210 4.72 -12.49 4.07
N TRP A 211 3.85 -13.44 4.36
CA TRP A 211 2.65 -13.67 3.56
C TRP A 211 1.72 -12.45 3.52
N GLN A 212 1.64 -11.71 4.62
CA GLN A 212 0.88 -10.47 4.70
C GLN A 212 1.40 -9.41 3.73
N SER A 213 2.71 -9.15 3.71
CA SER A 213 3.34 -8.24 2.74
C SER A 213 3.13 -8.68 1.30
N LYS A 214 3.35 -9.97 1.02
CA LYS A 214 3.14 -10.52 -0.32
C LYS A 214 1.70 -10.37 -0.76
N ALA A 215 0.74 -10.70 0.12
CA ALA A 215 -0.68 -10.61 -0.17
C ALA A 215 -1.11 -9.17 -0.53
N VAL A 216 -0.73 -8.17 0.26
CA VAL A 216 -1.12 -6.78 -0.01
C VAL A 216 -0.41 -6.20 -1.22
N CYS A 217 0.86 -6.55 -1.47
CA CYS A 217 1.59 -6.12 -2.66
C CYS A 217 1.01 -6.75 -3.94
N ASN A 218 0.41 -7.94 -3.84
CA ASN A 218 -0.22 -8.61 -4.98
C ASN A 218 -1.61 -8.08 -5.33
N LEU A 219 -2.29 -7.35 -4.46
CA LEU A 219 -3.59 -6.74 -4.76
C LEU A 219 -3.51 -5.84 -6.00
N SER A 220 -4.55 -5.86 -6.83
CA SER A 220 -4.70 -4.93 -7.95
C SER A 220 -5.51 -3.72 -7.52
N SER A 221 -5.06 -2.50 -7.87
CA SER A 221 -5.80 -1.27 -7.56
C SER A 221 -5.32 -0.08 -8.36
N ALA A 222 -6.22 0.87 -8.62
CA ALA A 222 -5.89 2.13 -9.29
C ALA A 222 -5.15 3.11 -8.37
N CYS A 223 -5.47 3.13 -7.07
CA CYS A 223 -4.86 4.01 -6.07
C CYS A 223 -4.38 3.22 -4.85
N ARG A 224 -3.28 3.66 -4.21
CA ARG A 224 -2.69 2.98 -3.04
C ARG A 224 -2.30 3.99 -1.98
N ILE A 225 -2.70 3.78 -0.73
CA ILE A 225 -2.39 4.69 0.37
C ILE A 225 -1.87 3.89 1.56
N CYS A 226 -0.79 4.40 2.15
CA CYS A 226 -0.26 3.89 3.42
C CYS A 226 -0.57 4.90 4.53
N LEU A 227 -1.16 4.44 5.63
CA LEU A 227 -1.32 5.21 6.87
C LEU A 227 -0.33 4.68 7.89
N THR A 228 0.49 5.55 8.44
CA THR A 228 1.45 5.17 9.48
C THR A 228 1.89 6.41 10.26
N GLY A 229 2.04 6.29 11.57
CA GLY A 229 2.67 7.36 12.37
C GLY A 229 4.19 7.40 12.21
N THR A 230 4.79 6.31 11.72
CA THR A 230 6.26 6.15 11.63
C THR A 230 6.62 5.45 10.32
N PRO A 231 6.76 6.19 9.20
CA PRO A 231 7.06 5.59 7.89
C PRO A 231 8.42 4.91 7.83
N ILE A 232 9.34 5.34 8.67
CA ILE A 232 10.65 4.70 8.87
C ILE A 232 10.80 4.50 10.38
N GLN A 233 10.76 3.24 10.83
CA GLN A 233 10.91 2.92 12.26
C GLN A 233 12.37 2.69 12.63
N ASN A 234 13.02 1.72 11.98
CA ASN A 234 14.34 1.26 12.37
C ASN A 234 15.31 1.13 11.20
N ARG A 235 14.83 0.94 9.98
CA ARG A 235 15.68 0.65 8.82
C ARG A 235 15.14 1.31 7.56
N ILE A 236 16.04 1.67 6.67
CA ILE A 236 15.69 2.17 5.32
C ILE A 236 14.95 1.10 4.51
N SER A 237 15.21 -0.19 4.77
CA SER A 237 14.48 -1.30 4.17
C SER A 237 12.96 -1.29 4.48
N ASP A 238 12.55 -0.69 5.59
CA ASP A 238 11.12 -0.55 5.93
C ASP A 238 10.40 0.30 4.89
N LEU A 239 11.06 1.36 4.40
CA LEU A 239 10.54 2.20 3.32
C LEU A 239 10.44 1.44 1.99
N TYR A 240 11.41 0.57 1.68
CA TYR A 240 11.37 -0.23 0.45
C TYR A 240 10.06 -1.03 0.31
N ALA A 241 9.63 -1.68 1.37
CA ALA A 241 8.38 -2.46 1.34
C ALA A 241 7.15 -1.57 1.03
N LEU A 242 7.11 -0.34 1.56
CA LEU A 242 6.06 0.62 1.24
C LEU A 242 6.12 1.07 -0.21
N LEU A 243 7.33 1.32 -0.77
CA LEU A 243 7.48 1.70 -2.18
C LEU A 243 7.07 0.58 -3.13
N VAL A 244 7.35 -0.68 -2.79
CA VAL A 244 6.87 -1.85 -3.53
C VAL A 244 5.35 -1.90 -3.52
N PHE A 245 4.73 -1.73 -2.37
CA PHE A 245 3.27 -1.66 -2.29
C PHE A 245 2.71 -0.49 -3.12
N LEU A 246 3.28 0.71 -3.02
CA LEU A 246 2.86 1.91 -3.75
C LEU A 246 3.16 1.83 -5.26
N ARG A 247 3.90 0.81 -5.72
CA ARG A 247 4.34 0.64 -7.11
C ARG A 247 5.07 1.85 -7.67
N LEU A 248 6.00 2.41 -6.88
CA LEU A 248 6.81 3.55 -7.31
C LEU A 248 7.97 3.08 -8.18
N ASP A 249 7.79 3.12 -9.50
CA ASP A 249 8.88 2.86 -10.44
C ASP A 249 9.92 4.00 -10.48
N PRO A 250 11.23 3.64 -10.58
CA PRO A 250 11.79 2.29 -10.72
C PRO A 250 12.18 1.63 -9.39
N PHE A 251 11.79 2.17 -8.24
CA PHE A 251 12.23 1.72 -6.91
C PHE A 251 11.56 0.44 -6.42
N THR A 252 10.62 -0.11 -7.18
CA THR A 252 10.10 -1.47 -6.98
C THR A 252 11.14 -2.54 -7.30
N ASP A 253 12.16 -2.20 -8.11
CA ASP A 253 13.30 -3.06 -8.39
C ASP A 253 14.32 -3.01 -7.27
N ARG A 254 14.62 -4.17 -6.65
CA ARG A 254 15.56 -4.27 -5.52
C ARG A 254 16.99 -3.86 -5.89
N ALA A 255 17.43 -4.16 -7.11
CA ALA A 255 18.76 -3.81 -7.56
C ALA A 255 18.88 -2.28 -7.75
N ILE A 256 17.87 -1.64 -8.34
CA ILE A 256 17.81 -0.19 -8.48
C ILE A 256 17.73 0.48 -7.11
N TRP A 257 16.84 -0.02 -6.23
CA TRP A 257 16.75 0.46 -4.86
C TRP A 257 18.11 0.42 -4.15
N ASN A 258 18.76 -0.74 -4.14
CA ASN A 258 20.07 -0.93 -3.49
C ASN A 258 21.16 -0.04 -4.07
N ARG A 259 21.12 0.23 -5.39
CA ARG A 259 22.09 1.10 -6.06
C ARG A 259 21.94 2.57 -5.68
N PHE A 260 20.71 3.08 -5.54
CA PHE A 260 20.44 4.52 -5.39
C PHE A 260 20.11 4.96 -3.97
N CYS A 261 19.45 4.12 -3.20
CA CYS A 261 18.97 4.42 -1.86
C CYS A 261 19.55 3.46 -0.83
N GLY A 262 20.24 2.43 -1.30
CA GLY A 262 20.38 1.19 -0.66
C GLY A 262 21.29 1.06 0.51
N ASP A 263 20.87 0.05 1.13
CA ASP A 263 21.46 -0.64 2.24
C ASP A 263 22.64 -1.49 1.73
N ARG A 264 23.82 -0.94 1.79
CA ARG A 264 25.01 -1.79 1.94
C ARG A 264 25.01 -2.20 3.39
N ASP A 265 24.30 -3.30 3.70
CA ASP A 265 24.33 -4.02 4.96
C ASP A 265 24.21 -3.17 6.24
N HIS A 266 22.98 -3.11 6.81
CA HIS A 266 22.72 -2.79 8.21
C HIS A 266 22.87 -1.35 8.69
N ILE A 267 22.35 -0.35 7.99
CA ILE A 267 22.20 0.98 8.57
C ILE A 267 21.07 0.96 9.61
N ARG A 268 21.43 0.72 10.87
CA ARG A 268 20.55 0.93 12.03
C ARG A 268 20.58 2.42 12.38
N LEU A 269 19.44 3.08 12.32
CA LEU A 269 19.30 4.51 12.64
C LEU A 269 19.58 4.84 14.12
N ASN A 270 19.72 3.83 15.01
CA ASN A 270 19.77 4.01 16.47
C ASN A 270 20.99 3.41 17.17
N SER A 271 22.13 3.18 16.52
CA SER A 271 23.31 2.75 17.26
C SER A 271 24.30 3.90 17.46
N GLN A 272 24.36 4.39 18.68
CA GLN A 272 25.36 5.37 19.14
C GLN A 272 26.81 4.87 19.11
N SER A 273 27.11 3.67 18.59
CA SER A 273 28.40 3.04 18.80
C SER A 273 29.09 2.35 17.64
N THR A 274 28.59 2.45 16.41
CA THR A 274 29.35 2.01 15.23
C THR A 274 29.13 2.99 14.09
N GLY A 275 30.19 3.70 13.71
CA GLY A 275 30.20 4.77 12.71
C GLY A 275 29.87 4.32 11.28
N VAL A 276 28.66 3.87 11.05
CA VAL A 276 28.13 3.62 9.72
C VAL A 276 27.78 4.96 9.10
N ARG A 277 28.63 5.45 8.21
CA ARG A 277 28.38 6.65 7.41
C ARG A 277 27.33 6.32 6.35
N ILE A 278 26.13 6.89 6.49
CA ILE A 278 25.17 6.96 5.38
C ILE A 278 25.82 7.85 4.32
N ASP A 279 25.88 7.38 3.09
CA ASP A 279 26.30 8.23 1.97
C ASP A 279 25.33 9.44 1.87
N PRO A 280 25.83 10.69 2.02
CA PRO A 280 24.99 11.88 1.97
C PRO A 280 24.08 11.94 0.74
N SER A 281 24.56 11.45 -0.39
CA SER A 281 23.81 11.43 -1.64
C SER A 281 22.64 10.44 -1.62
N SER A 282 22.77 9.34 -0.90
CA SER A 282 21.66 8.39 -0.68
C SER A 282 20.57 8.99 0.21
N LEU A 283 20.96 9.75 1.24
CA LEU A 283 20.03 10.45 2.12
C LEU A 283 19.24 11.53 1.37
N GLU A 284 19.89 12.34 0.55
CA GLU A 284 19.24 13.36 -0.28
C GLU A 284 18.22 12.74 -1.24
N ARG A 285 18.55 11.59 -1.86
CA ARG A 285 17.63 10.86 -2.73
C ARG A 285 16.41 10.33 -1.98
N LEU A 286 16.61 9.78 -0.79
CA LEU A 286 15.51 9.32 0.08
C LEU A 286 14.61 10.49 0.48
N GLN A 287 15.19 11.63 0.88
CA GLN A 287 14.43 12.83 1.22
C GLN A 287 13.62 13.33 0.02
N ALA A 288 14.20 13.32 -1.19
CA ALA A 288 13.49 13.69 -2.41
C ALA A 288 12.29 12.77 -2.67
N ILE A 289 12.45 11.44 -2.53
CA ILE A 289 11.35 10.48 -2.70
C ILE A 289 10.26 10.75 -1.66
N MET A 290 10.64 10.87 -0.38
CA MET A 290 9.70 11.08 0.72
C MET A 290 8.92 12.38 0.58
N LYS A 291 9.56 13.46 0.15
CA LYS A 291 8.92 14.77 -0.07
C LYS A 291 7.76 14.70 -1.07
N PHE A 292 7.84 13.84 -2.08
CA PHE A 292 6.78 13.70 -3.09
C PHE A 292 5.67 12.71 -2.71
N LEU A 293 5.98 11.73 -1.86
CA LEU A 293 5.05 10.66 -1.52
C LEU A 293 4.36 10.85 -0.18
N THR A 294 4.96 11.62 0.72
CA THR A 294 4.54 11.65 2.12
C THR A 294 3.95 13.00 2.50
N LEU A 295 2.75 12.95 3.05
CA LEU A 295 2.20 14.03 3.85
C LEU A 295 2.44 13.69 5.32
N ARG A 296 3.23 14.52 6.01
CA ARG A 296 3.53 14.37 7.42
C ARG A 296 3.36 15.70 8.14
N ARG A 297 2.49 15.72 9.13
CA ARG A 297 2.28 16.82 10.05
C ARG A 297 2.54 16.34 11.46
N MET A 298 3.14 17.19 12.28
CA MET A 298 3.40 16.93 13.69
C MET A 298 2.47 17.76 14.57
N LYS A 299 2.21 17.30 15.78
CA LYS A 299 1.41 18.07 16.75
C LYS A 299 2.04 19.40 17.13
N SER A 300 3.38 19.49 16.99
CA SER A 300 4.16 20.71 17.23
C SER A 300 4.15 21.70 16.07
N ASP A 301 3.61 21.31 14.90
CA ASP A 301 3.60 22.18 13.73
C ASP A 301 2.67 23.38 13.95
N THR A 302 3.03 24.49 13.31
CA THR A 302 2.25 25.72 13.34
C THR A 302 1.55 25.94 12.00
N LYS A 303 0.41 26.59 12.04
CA LYS A 303 -0.31 27.08 10.86
C LYS A 303 0.46 28.25 10.22
N PRO A 304 0.13 28.63 8.96
CA PRO A 304 0.74 29.80 8.32
C PRO A 304 0.56 31.12 9.09
N ASP A 305 -0.46 31.21 9.94
CA ASP A 305 -0.73 32.35 10.82
C ASP A 305 0.08 32.32 12.13
N GLY A 306 0.99 31.34 12.31
CA GLY A 306 1.82 31.18 13.51
C GLY A 306 1.11 30.49 14.68
N GLN A 307 -0.17 30.16 14.56
CA GLN A 307 -0.90 29.45 15.61
C GLN A 307 -0.55 27.95 15.62
N PRO A 308 -0.57 27.27 16.78
CA PRO A 308 -0.39 25.83 16.85
C PRO A 308 -1.40 25.10 15.96
N LEU A 309 -0.98 24.03 15.30
CA LEU A 309 -1.87 23.18 14.51
C LEU A 309 -2.99 22.58 15.36
N LEU A 310 -2.66 22.22 16.61
CA LEU A 310 -3.60 21.76 17.62
C LEU A 310 -3.38 22.54 18.95
N ALA A 311 -4.46 23.06 19.52
CA ALA A 311 -4.47 23.59 20.87
C ALA A 311 -4.64 22.41 21.85
N LEU A 312 -3.55 21.80 22.27
CA LEU A 312 -3.57 20.75 23.30
C LEU A 312 -3.50 21.35 24.68
N PRO A 313 -4.21 20.79 25.69
CA PRO A 313 -4.05 21.20 27.07
C PRO A 313 -2.61 20.90 27.53
N PRO A 314 -2.08 21.67 28.53
CA PRO A 314 -0.73 21.44 29.02
C PRO A 314 -0.59 20.04 29.63
N LYS A 315 0.49 19.35 29.29
CA LYS A 315 0.81 18.04 29.84
C LYS A 315 1.37 18.20 31.25
N THR A 316 0.68 17.62 32.24
CA THR A 316 1.22 17.50 33.61
C THR A 316 1.68 16.05 33.82
N THR A 317 2.87 15.88 34.38
CA THR A 317 3.40 14.55 34.74
C THR A 317 3.52 14.48 36.26
N ARG A 318 2.87 13.48 36.85
CA ARG A 318 3.00 13.18 38.29
C ARG A 318 3.61 11.79 38.43
N ILE A 319 4.74 11.72 39.14
CA ILE A 319 5.37 10.45 39.51
C ILE A 319 4.75 10.00 40.83
N VAL A 320 4.15 8.80 40.85
CA VAL A 320 3.64 8.16 42.05
C VAL A 320 4.50 6.93 42.32
N THR A 321 5.23 6.99 43.43
CA THR A 321 6.03 5.84 43.91
C THR A 321 5.14 4.97 44.78
N LEU A 322 5.00 3.69 44.41
CA LEU A 322 4.30 2.70 45.23
C LEU A 322 5.36 1.87 45.94
N HIS A 323 5.17 1.68 47.24
CA HIS A 323 5.94 0.74 48.02
C HIS A 323 5.08 -0.54 48.18
N PHE A 324 5.67 -1.69 47.90
CA PHE A 324 5.03 -2.96 48.21
C PHE A 324 5.24 -3.24 49.68
N ASP A 325 4.18 -3.56 50.39
CA ASP A 325 4.26 -4.09 51.77
C ASP A 325 4.88 -5.49 51.67
N GLU A 326 5.82 -5.78 52.63
CA GLU A 326 6.52 -7.06 52.71
C GLU A 326 5.56 -8.26 53.00
#